data_b840af2e34ac80b56c9a2753b552e6e0
#
_entry.id   b840af2e34ac80b56c9a2753b552e6e0
#
_cell.length_a   1.000
_cell.length_b   1.000
_cell.length_c   1.000
_cell.angle_alpha   90.00
_cell.angle_beta   90.00
_cell.angle_gamma   90.00
#
_symmetry.space_group_name_H-M   'P 1'
#
loop_
_entity.id
_entity.type
_entity.pdbx_description
1 polymer ?
#
loop_
_entity_poly.entity_id
_entity_poly.type
_entity_poly.pdbx_seq_one_letter_code
_entity_poly.pdbx_strand_id
1 'polypeptide(L)'
;MATVIPDSALNDRAYGINTGEKYLLKKLKEALPDDCLVWHNIDLPNHYQPDIVAYVPRLGIIIFEVKDWAAQTINTIEQDFWEIQADGHTKRIKSPLEQVRAYYFELAQLFQKKGILLREDGNYKGSFRLPIAHVVAFTNMRRSDMPENARQHLDPQKFIFRNELEPLGNTVTGPKAVEFLRTAFGRVFWPTEPLNAAELDSLRG
;
A
#
# COMPACT_ATOMS: atom_id res chain seq x y z
N MET A 1 -18.08 -2.30 4.39
CA MET A 1 -17.10 -1.43 3.69
C MET A 1 -16.09 -0.95 4.70
N ALA A 2 -14.81 -0.88 4.30
CA ALA A 2 -13.75 -0.41 5.18
C ALA A 2 -13.94 1.03 5.68
N THR A 3 -13.39 1.33 6.85
CA THR A 3 -13.35 2.69 7.40
C THR A 3 -12.16 3.43 6.82
N VAL A 4 -12.40 4.59 6.20
CA VAL A 4 -11.34 5.48 5.67
C VAL A 4 -11.03 6.58 6.66
N ILE A 5 -9.75 6.89 6.87
CA ILE A 5 -9.25 7.87 7.83
C ILE A 5 -8.28 8.84 7.11
N PRO A 6 -8.53 10.13 7.12
CA PRO A 6 -9.78 10.77 7.57
C PRO A 6 -10.94 10.46 6.60
N ASP A 7 -12.17 10.39 7.10
CA ASP A 7 -13.35 10.13 6.26
C ASP A 7 -13.54 11.17 5.15
N SER A 8 -13.08 12.38 5.40
CA SER A 8 -13.05 13.49 4.43
C SER A 8 -12.10 13.29 3.25
N ALA A 9 -11.18 12.32 3.28
CA ALA A 9 -10.23 12.05 2.19
C ALA A 9 -10.92 11.70 0.85
N LEU A 10 -12.16 11.21 0.89
CA LEU A 10 -12.94 10.91 -0.31
C LEU A 10 -13.75 12.11 -0.84
N ASN A 11 -13.79 13.22 -0.11
CA ASN A 11 -14.52 14.42 -0.53
C ASN A 11 -13.71 15.23 -1.55
N ASP A 12 -14.37 15.73 -2.59
CA ASP A 12 -13.72 16.31 -3.78
C ASP A 12 -12.87 17.58 -3.54
N ARG A 13 -12.90 18.20 -2.36
CA ARG A 13 -12.34 19.54 -2.15
C ARG A 13 -11.33 19.70 -1.03
N ALA A 14 -11.06 18.68 -0.23
CA ALA A 14 -10.42 18.93 1.07
C ALA A 14 -8.89 18.74 1.15
N TYR A 15 -8.24 17.91 0.30
CA TYR A 15 -6.90 17.44 0.65
C TYR A 15 -5.86 17.37 -0.48
N GLY A 16 -6.07 17.95 -1.63
CA GLY A 16 -5.07 17.86 -2.71
C GLY A 16 -4.76 16.41 -3.16
N ILE A 17 -5.67 15.47 -2.84
CA ILE A 17 -5.55 14.07 -3.23
C ILE A 17 -5.51 13.97 -4.76
N ASN A 18 -4.53 13.26 -5.30
CA ASN A 18 -4.47 13.05 -6.73
C ASN A 18 -5.51 12.02 -7.20
N THR A 19 -5.77 11.99 -8.50
CA THR A 19 -6.80 11.13 -9.11
C THR A 19 -6.54 9.64 -8.84
N GLY A 20 -5.29 9.22 -8.88
CA GLY A 20 -4.89 7.82 -8.66
C GLY A 20 -5.10 7.38 -7.21
N GLU A 21 -4.69 8.20 -6.25
CA GLU A 21 -4.90 7.93 -4.82
C GLU A 21 -6.40 7.83 -4.50
N LYS A 22 -7.20 8.80 -4.99
CA LYS A 22 -8.66 8.80 -4.81
C LYS A 22 -9.30 7.55 -5.41
N TYR A 23 -8.84 7.14 -6.59
CA TYR A 23 -9.31 5.92 -7.23
C TYR A 23 -9.03 4.69 -6.36
N LEU A 24 -7.79 4.49 -5.92
CA LEU A 24 -7.41 3.34 -5.09
C LEU A 24 -8.13 3.36 -3.74
N LEU A 25 -8.19 4.51 -3.09
CA LEU A 25 -8.86 4.69 -1.80
C LEU A 25 -10.35 4.28 -1.87
N LYS A 26 -11.04 4.72 -2.92
CA LYS A 26 -12.43 4.33 -3.19
C LYS A 26 -12.57 2.83 -3.40
N LYS A 27 -11.69 2.24 -4.20
CA LYS A 27 -11.66 0.80 -4.46
C LYS A 27 -11.47 -0.02 -3.18
N LEU A 28 -10.53 0.36 -2.34
CA LEU A 28 -10.28 -0.31 -1.05
C LEU A 28 -11.48 -0.15 -0.10
N LYS A 29 -12.06 1.05 0.01
CA LYS A 29 -13.26 1.29 0.82
C LYS A 29 -14.41 0.37 0.43
N GLU A 30 -14.71 0.28 -0.87
CA GLU A 30 -15.83 -0.50 -1.40
C GLU A 30 -15.58 -2.01 -1.35
N ALA A 31 -14.33 -2.43 -1.53
CA ALA A 31 -13.97 -3.84 -1.62
C ALA A 31 -13.78 -4.52 -0.26
N LEU A 32 -13.14 -3.85 0.68
CA LEU A 32 -12.73 -4.45 1.95
C LEU A 32 -13.88 -4.53 2.95
N PRO A 33 -13.85 -5.55 3.87
CA PRO A 33 -14.77 -5.66 4.99
C PRO A 33 -14.77 -4.42 5.91
N ASP A 34 -15.78 -4.29 6.74
CA ASP A 34 -16.00 -3.15 7.65
C ASP A 34 -15.04 -3.11 8.86
N ASP A 35 -14.42 -4.22 9.19
CA ASP A 35 -13.37 -4.33 10.20
C ASP A 35 -11.98 -3.91 9.71
N CYS A 36 -11.84 -3.52 8.44
CA CYS A 36 -10.61 -2.97 7.87
C CYS A 36 -10.54 -1.45 8.05
N LEU A 37 -9.31 -0.95 8.26
CA LEU A 37 -9.01 0.49 8.33
C LEU A 37 -8.11 0.88 7.17
N VAL A 38 -8.37 2.03 6.56
CA VAL A 38 -7.60 2.56 5.45
C VAL A 38 -7.26 4.02 5.73
N TRP A 39 -5.97 4.32 5.87
CA TRP A 39 -5.48 5.68 6.09
C TRP A 39 -4.96 6.26 4.78
N HIS A 40 -5.21 7.54 4.60
CA HIS A 40 -4.66 8.34 3.52
C HIS A 40 -3.68 9.38 4.09
N ASN A 41 -2.51 9.47 3.50
CA ASN A 41 -1.50 10.51 3.75
C ASN A 41 -1.11 10.63 5.25
N ILE A 42 -0.73 9.51 5.87
CA ILE A 42 -0.25 9.55 7.26
C ILE A 42 1.16 10.15 7.32
N ASP A 43 1.40 10.96 8.35
CA ASP A 43 2.73 11.50 8.63
C ASP A 43 3.57 10.46 9.39
N LEU A 44 4.65 9.99 8.78
CA LEU A 44 5.68 9.18 9.42
C LEU A 44 6.87 10.06 9.85
N PRO A 45 7.74 9.56 10.75
CA PRO A 45 9.01 10.22 11.04
C PRO A 45 9.80 10.56 9.76
N ASN A 46 10.70 11.56 9.86
CA ASN A 46 11.52 12.01 8.74
C ASN A 46 10.73 12.55 7.53
N HIS A 47 9.52 13.04 7.76
CA HIS A 47 8.63 13.61 6.73
C HIS A 47 8.25 12.64 5.62
N TYR A 48 8.25 11.35 5.90
CA TYR A 48 7.70 10.34 4.98
C TYR A 48 6.18 10.34 5.06
N GLN A 49 5.53 10.34 3.90
CA GLN A 49 4.07 10.32 3.77
C GLN A 49 3.67 9.23 2.76
N PRO A 50 3.40 8.00 3.22
CA PRO A 50 2.81 6.99 2.34
C PRO A 50 1.42 7.43 1.88
N ASP A 51 1.14 7.24 0.58
CA ASP A 51 -0.12 7.64 -0.01
C ASP A 51 -1.31 6.95 0.66
N ILE A 52 -1.23 5.63 0.85
CA ILE A 52 -2.28 4.84 1.52
C ILE A 52 -1.64 3.76 2.39
N VAL A 53 -2.19 3.59 3.59
CA VAL A 53 -1.88 2.46 4.48
C VAL A 53 -3.19 1.77 4.84
N ALA A 54 -3.24 0.44 4.74
CA ALA A 54 -4.41 -0.33 5.14
C ALA A 54 -4.06 -1.37 6.20
N TYR A 55 -4.89 -1.47 7.24
CA TYR A 55 -4.92 -2.60 8.15
C TYR A 55 -6.05 -3.55 7.74
N VAL A 56 -5.68 -4.79 7.50
CA VAL A 56 -6.62 -5.86 7.16
C VAL A 56 -6.53 -6.95 8.24
N PRO A 57 -7.58 -7.17 9.05
CA PRO A 57 -7.56 -8.17 10.12
C PRO A 57 -7.12 -9.55 9.61
N ARG A 58 -6.30 -10.25 10.40
CA ARG A 58 -5.71 -11.57 10.07
C ARG A 58 -4.78 -11.61 8.86
N LEU A 59 -4.57 -10.48 8.20
CA LEU A 59 -3.61 -10.36 7.11
C LEU A 59 -2.41 -9.51 7.53
N GLY A 60 -2.64 -8.30 8.01
CA GLY A 60 -1.59 -7.39 8.46
C GLY A 60 -1.78 -5.96 7.97
N ILE A 61 -0.68 -5.25 7.86
CA ILE A 61 -0.63 -3.88 7.36
C ILE A 61 -0.04 -3.89 5.96
N ILE A 62 -0.64 -3.16 5.04
CA ILE A 62 -0.13 -2.98 3.68
C ILE A 62 0.02 -1.49 3.37
N ILE A 63 1.19 -1.12 2.86
CA ILE A 63 1.54 0.23 2.46
C ILE A 63 1.49 0.31 0.94
N PHE A 64 0.79 1.30 0.42
CA PHE A 64 0.69 1.57 -1.02
C PHE A 64 1.39 2.87 -1.37
N GLU A 65 2.22 2.81 -2.39
CA GLU A 65 2.69 3.95 -3.16
C GLU A 65 1.87 3.99 -4.45
N VAL A 66 1.21 5.09 -4.73
CA VAL A 66 0.29 5.22 -5.86
C VAL A 66 0.95 6.00 -6.99
N LYS A 67 0.92 5.45 -8.19
CA LYS A 67 1.39 6.11 -9.40
C LYS A 67 0.27 6.17 -10.44
N ASP A 68 -0.18 7.39 -10.74
CA ASP A 68 -1.20 7.65 -11.78
C ASP A 68 -0.54 7.90 -13.15
N TRP A 69 0.44 7.05 -13.49
CA TRP A 69 1.20 7.18 -14.72
C TRP A 69 0.58 6.36 -15.84
N ALA A 70 0.59 6.93 -17.05
CA ALA A 70 0.36 6.18 -18.26
C ALA A 70 1.67 5.47 -18.68
N ALA A 71 1.57 4.41 -19.49
CA ALA A 71 2.73 3.61 -19.89
C ALA A 71 3.83 4.43 -20.56
N GLN A 72 3.45 5.41 -21.37
CA GLN A 72 4.40 6.32 -22.07
C GLN A 72 5.16 7.28 -21.14
N THR A 73 4.74 7.36 -19.87
CA THR A 73 5.47 8.13 -18.85
C THR A 73 6.81 7.46 -18.49
N ILE A 74 6.91 6.14 -18.64
CA ILE A 74 8.07 5.37 -18.23
C ILE A 74 9.00 5.17 -19.42
N ASN A 75 10.22 5.70 -19.32
CA ASN A 75 11.27 5.52 -20.33
C ASN A 75 12.15 4.31 -20.02
N THR A 76 12.67 4.26 -18.79
CA THR A 76 13.62 3.22 -18.37
C THR A 76 13.32 2.78 -16.94
N ILE A 77 13.47 1.49 -16.67
CA ILE A 77 13.34 0.87 -15.34
C ILE A 77 14.67 0.27 -14.94
N GLU A 78 15.22 0.75 -13.84
CA GLU A 78 16.35 0.18 -13.13
C GLU A 78 15.93 -0.18 -11.70
N GLN A 79 16.73 -0.95 -11.00
CA GLN A 79 16.42 -1.40 -9.64
C GLN A 79 16.15 -0.23 -8.69
N ASP A 80 17.07 0.75 -8.67
CA ASP A 80 17.03 1.84 -7.69
C ASP A 80 16.39 3.12 -8.26
N PHE A 81 16.46 3.33 -9.57
CA PHE A 81 16.01 4.53 -10.24
C PHE A 81 15.22 4.22 -11.51
N TRP A 82 14.24 5.07 -11.76
CA TRP A 82 13.46 5.04 -13.00
C TRP A 82 13.64 6.36 -13.74
N GLU A 83 13.63 6.28 -15.06
CA GLU A 83 13.54 7.46 -15.91
C GLU A 83 12.11 7.61 -16.40
N ILE A 84 11.55 8.78 -16.15
CA ILE A 84 10.18 9.11 -16.54
C ILE A 84 10.12 10.37 -17.38
N GLN A 85 9.12 10.46 -18.23
CA GLN A 85 8.79 11.67 -18.95
C GLN A 85 7.85 12.54 -18.10
N ALA A 86 8.30 13.73 -17.72
CA ALA A 86 7.52 14.69 -16.97
C ALA A 86 7.81 16.11 -17.45
N ASP A 87 6.76 16.90 -17.67
CA ASP A 87 6.85 18.30 -18.11
C ASP A 87 7.71 18.49 -19.40
N GLY A 88 7.62 17.53 -20.33
CA GLY A 88 8.38 17.55 -21.58
C GLY A 88 9.86 17.16 -21.46
N HIS A 89 10.31 16.75 -20.29
CA HIS A 89 11.70 16.38 -20.02
C HIS A 89 11.80 14.98 -19.40
N THR A 90 12.90 14.29 -19.68
CA THR A 90 13.24 13.05 -18.96
C THR A 90 13.77 13.39 -17.59
N LYS A 91 13.14 12.84 -16.55
CA LYS A 91 13.56 12.96 -15.15
C LYS A 91 14.00 11.60 -14.63
N ARG A 92 15.12 11.55 -13.94
CA ARG A 92 15.53 10.38 -13.16
C ARG A 92 14.96 10.52 -11.74
N ILE A 93 14.20 9.54 -11.32
CA ILE A 93 13.56 9.50 -10.01
C ILE A 93 13.96 8.24 -9.27
N LYS A 94 13.81 8.22 -7.94
CA LYS A 94 13.94 7.00 -7.15
C LYS A 94 12.87 6.00 -7.60
N SER A 95 13.24 4.72 -7.63
CA SER A 95 12.28 3.64 -7.93
C SER A 95 11.06 3.74 -7.00
N PRO A 96 9.82 3.67 -7.51
CA PRO A 96 8.63 3.65 -6.65
C PRO A 96 8.64 2.51 -5.62
N LEU A 97 9.26 1.37 -5.97
CA LEU A 97 9.42 0.26 -5.02
C LEU A 97 10.38 0.62 -3.89
N GLU A 98 11.49 1.28 -4.18
CA GLU A 98 12.41 1.76 -3.15
C GLU A 98 11.80 2.89 -2.31
N GLN A 99 10.91 3.68 -2.89
CA GLN A 99 10.15 4.70 -2.15
C GLN A 99 9.24 4.05 -1.11
N VAL A 100 8.38 3.12 -1.52
CA VAL A 100 7.45 2.45 -0.59
C VAL A 100 8.18 1.55 0.42
N ARG A 101 9.34 1.01 0.05
CA ARG A 101 10.21 0.25 0.96
C ARG A 101 10.78 1.13 2.07
N ALA A 102 11.11 2.38 1.78
CA ALA A 102 11.53 3.33 2.81
C ALA A 102 10.40 3.58 3.82
N TYR A 103 9.15 3.73 3.38
CA TYR A 103 7.99 3.86 4.27
C TYR A 103 7.80 2.63 5.17
N TYR A 104 8.01 1.44 4.61
CA TYR A 104 7.98 0.21 5.41
C TYR A 104 8.98 0.25 6.56
N PHE A 105 10.23 0.65 6.32
CA PHE A 105 11.25 0.72 7.36
C PHE A 105 10.92 1.77 8.42
N GLU A 106 10.44 2.94 8.02
CA GLU A 106 10.05 4.00 8.96
C GLU A 106 8.87 3.58 9.84
N LEU A 107 7.84 2.98 9.26
CA LEU A 107 6.71 2.47 10.01
C LEU A 107 7.13 1.34 10.99
N ALA A 108 7.98 0.44 10.53
CA ALA A 108 8.51 -0.63 11.37
C ALA A 108 9.33 -0.09 12.55
N GLN A 109 10.20 0.89 12.32
CA GLN A 109 10.97 1.54 13.38
C GLN A 109 10.07 2.30 14.36
N LEU A 110 9.03 2.97 13.87
CA LEU A 110 8.05 3.65 14.71
C LEU A 110 7.36 2.67 15.68
N PHE A 111 6.90 1.54 15.17
CA PHE A 111 6.25 0.51 15.98
C PHE A 111 7.22 -0.10 17.01
N GLN A 112 8.47 -0.36 16.63
CA GLN A 112 9.49 -0.84 17.56
C GLN A 112 9.78 0.19 18.66
N LYS A 113 9.96 1.45 18.29
CA LYS A 113 10.24 2.52 19.26
C LYS A 113 9.09 2.76 20.24
N LYS A 114 7.85 2.68 19.76
CA LYS A 114 6.65 2.81 20.60
C LYS A 114 6.31 1.52 21.36
N GLY A 115 6.96 0.39 21.06
CA GLY A 115 6.66 -0.92 21.67
C GLY A 115 5.27 -1.46 21.32
N ILE A 116 4.68 -0.99 20.23
CA ILE A 116 3.35 -1.41 19.79
C ILE A 116 3.44 -2.55 18.78
N LEU A 117 2.43 -3.42 18.79
CA LEU A 117 2.31 -4.56 17.88
C LEU A 117 3.50 -5.53 17.91
N LEU A 118 4.25 -5.58 19.00
CA LEU A 118 5.32 -6.54 19.21
C LEU A 118 4.80 -7.77 19.97
N ARG A 119 5.40 -8.90 19.69
CA ARG A 119 5.16 -10.14 20.46
C ARG A 119 5.85 -10.05 21.80
N GLU A 120 5.10 -10.33 22.86
CA GLU A 120 5.59 -10.22 24.23
C GLU A 120 6.32 -11.49 24.69
N ASP A 121 6.02 -12.64 24.05
CA ASP A 121 6.53 -13.95 24.45
C ASP A 121 6.81 -14.89 23.28
N GLY A 122 7.25 -16.11 23.60
CA GLY A 122 7.52 -17.17 22.63
C GLY A 122 8.79 -16.99 21.81
N ASN A 123 8.98 -17.88 20.82
CA ASN A 123 10.17 -17.93 19.97
C ASN A 123 10.35 -16.68 19.07
N TYR A 124 9.31 -15.86 18.94
CA TYR A 124 9.30 -14.66 18.11
C TYR A 124 9.14 -13.38 18.94
N LYS A 125 9.51 -13.43 20.23
CA LYS A 125 9.47 -12.26 21.11
C LYS A 125 10.23 -11.07 20.50
N GLY A 126 9.60 -9.87 20.52
CA GLY A 126 10.16 -8.64 19.95
C GLY A 126 9.98 -8.50 18.44
N SER A 127 9.49 -9.54 17.74
CA SER A 127 9.05 -9.39 16.35
C SER A 127 7.65 -8.82 16.24
N PHE A 128 7.29 -8.29 15.07
CA PHE A 128 5.94 -7.79 14.86
C PHE A 128 4.87 -8.88 14.96
N ARG A 129 3.77 -8.57 15.60
CA ARG A 129 2.58 -9.45 15.62
C ARG A 129 1.92 -9.53 14.25
N LEU A 130 1.93 -8.42 13.52
CA LEU A 130 1.33 -8.31 12.21
C LEU A 130 2.43 -8.24 11.14
N PRO A 131 2.29 -8.98 10.03
CA PRO A 131 3.10 -8.76 8.85
C PRO A 131 2.85 -7.35 8.30
N ILE A 132 3.89 -6.75 7.75
CA ILE A 132 3.80 -5.49 7.03
C ILE A 132 4.22 -5.77 5.58
N ALA A 133 3.34 -5.51 4.64
CA ALA A 133 3.63 -5.56 3.21
C ALA A 133 3.72 -4.15 2.62
N HIS A 134 4.33 -4.06 1.45
CA HIS A 134 4.41 -2.83 0.69
C HIS A 134 4.28 -3.13 -0.80
N VAL A 135 3.57 -2.27 -1.52
CA VAL A 135 3.29 -2.42 -2.95
C VAL A 135 3.22 -1.07 -3.65
N VAL A 136 3.50 -1.08 -4.95
CA VAL A 136 3.27 0.05 -5.84
C VAL A 136 1.99 -0.21 -6.63
N ALA A 137 1.07 0.75 -6.64
CA ALA A 137 -0.20 0.65 -7.36
C ALA A 137 -0.22 1.61 -8.55
N PHE A 138 -0.24 1.07 -9.76
CA PHE A 138 -0.44 1.83 -10.99
C PHE A 138 -1.93 1.95 -11.30
N THR A 139 -2.48 3.14 -11.14
CA THR A 139 -3.92 3.39 -11.29
C THR A 139 -4.35 3.78 -12.70
N ASN A 140 -3.40 4.08 -13.58
CA ASN A 140 -3.66 4.53 -14.95
C ASN A 140 -2.93 3.70 -16.03
N MET A 141 -2.40 2.54 -15.66
CA MET A 141 -1.64 1.67 -16.55
C MET A 141 -2.05 0.22 -16.30
N ARG A 142 -2.24 -0.55 -17.35
CA ARG A 142 -2.44 -2.00 -17.28
C ARG A 142 -1.09 -2.71 -17.25
N ARG A 143 -1.04 -3.90 -16.68
CA ARG A 143 0.18 -4.72 -16.68
C ARG A 143 0.69 -5.03 -18.10
N SER A 144 -0.21 -5.22 -19.05
CA SER A 144 0.12 -5.43 -20.47
C SER A 144 0.79 -4.25 -21.13
N ASP A 145 0.53 -3.03 -20.64
CA ASP A 145 1.06 -1.81 -21.25
C ASP A 145 2.52 -1.57 -20.87
N MET A 146 2.99 -2.21 -19.80
CA MET A 146 4.39 -2.15 -19.38
C MET A 146 5.28 -2.86 -20.42
N PRO A 147 6.38 -2.25 -20.87
CA PRO A 147 7.33 -2.90 -21.77
C PRO A 147 7.80 -4.27 -21.24
N GLU A 148 7.94 -5.26 -22.10
CA GLU A 148 8.22 -6.64 -21.69
C GLU A 148 9.57 -6.77 -20.96
N ASN A 149 10.60 -6.08 -21.47
CA ASN A 149 11.90 -6.00 -20.81
C ASN A 149 11.81 -5.41 -19.39
N ALA A 150 10.91 -4.45 -19.18
CA ALA A 150 10.66 -3.87 -17.87
C ALA A 150 9.90 -4.85 -16.94
N ARG A 151 8.88 -5.55 -17.47
CA ARG A 151 8.09 -6.52 -16.71
C ARG A 151 8.92 -7.65 -16.12
N GLN A 152 9.97 -8.09 -16.83
CA GLN A 152 10.86 -9.16 -16.37
C GLN A 152 11.67 -8.79 -15.12
N HIS A 153 11.88 -7.49 -14.86
CA HIS A 153 12.62 -6.98 -13.71
C HIS A 153 11.72 -6.61 -12.52
N LEU A 154 10.38 -6.64 -12.69
CA LEU A 154 9.45 -6.31 -11.63
C LEU A 154 8.98 -7.56 -10.89
N ASP A 155 9.12 -7.56 -9.55
CA ASP A 155 8.49 -8.58 -8.71
C ASP A 155 6.95 -8.45 -8.85
N PRO A 156 6.26 -9.46 -9.43
CA PRO A 156 4.82 -9.36 -9.68
C PRO A 156 3.99 -9.20 -8.40
N GLN A 157 4.53 -9.58 -7.25
CA GLN A 157 3.85 -9.44 -5.95
C GLN A 157 3.94 -8.02 -5.38
N LYS A 158 4.85 -7.20 -5.90
CA LYS A 158 5.09 -5.83 -5.42
C LYS A 158 4.44 -4.75 -6.27
N PHE A 159 3.81 -5.13 -7.38
CA PHE A 159 3.18 -4.19 -8.30
C PHE A 159 1.76 -4.62 -8.62
N ILE A 160 0.80 -3.72 -8.42
CA ILE A 160 -0.61 -3.90 -8.75
C ILE A 160 -0.96 -2.89 -9.83
N PHE A 161 -1.67 -3.32 -10.87
CA PHE A 161 -1.99 -2.50 -12.03
C PHE A 161 -3.49 -2.21 -12.15
N ARG A 162 -3.86 -1.24 -12.96
CA ARG A 162 -5.23 -0.81 -13.20
C ARG A 162 -6.21 -1.96 -13.46
N ASN A 163 -5.85 -2.87 -14.35
CA ASN A 163 -6.70 -4.01 -14.71
C ASN A 163 -6.92 -4.99 -13.54
N GLU A 164 -6.02 -5.02 -12.57
CA GLU A 164 -6.14 -5.84 -11.34
C GLU A 164 -6.94 -5.11 -10.26
N LEU A 165 -6.94 -3.77 -10.27
CA LEU A 165 -7.71 -2.94 -9.36
C LEU A 165 -9.18 -2.77 -9.80
N GLU A 166 -9.46 -2.79 -11.10
CA GLU A 166 -10.80 -2.57 -11.65
C GLU A 166 -11.90 -3.46 -11.03
N PRO A 167 -11.68 -4.77 -10.79
CA PRO A 167 -12.68 -5.64 -10.17
C PRO A 167 -12.98 -5.33 -8.70
N LEU A 168 -12.05 -4.67 -7.97
CA LEU A 168 -12.24 -4.33 -6.56
C LEU A 168 -13.44 -3.41 -6.38
N GLY A 169 -14.26 -3.71 -5.38
CA GLY A 169 -15.48 -2.96 -5.09
C GLY A 169 -16.67 -3.30 -5.99
N ASN A 170 -16.46 -4.11 -7.02
CA ASN A 170 -17.52 -4.60 -7.93
C ASN A 170 -17.70 -6.13 -7.77
N THR A 171 -16.85 -6.90 -8.45
CA THR A 171 -16.91 -8.37 -8.45
C THR A 171 -15.98 -9.02 -7.43
N VAL A 172 -14.99 -8.26 -6.95
CA VAL A 172 -14.02 -8.68 -5.92
C VAL A 172 -14.25 -7.84 -4.65
N THR A 173 -14.99 -8.43 -3.70
CA THR A 173 -15.37 -7.80 -2.42
C THR A 173 -15.22 -8.77 -1.26
N GLY A 174 -15.19 -8.25 -0.04
CA GLY A 174 -15.11 -9.03 1.20
C GLY A 174 -13.91 -9.97 1.23
N PRO A 175 -14.09 -11.26 1.54
CA PRO A 175 -13.00 -12.24 1.61
C PRO A 175 -12.17 -12.35 0.32
N LYS A 176 -12.78 -12.15 -0.85
CA LYS A 176 -12.06 -12.18 -2.13
C LYS A 176 -11.10 -10.99 -2.28
N ALA A 177 -11.49 -9.82 -1.77
CA ALA A 177 -10.61 -8.65 -1.76
C ALA A 177 -9.45 -8.83 -0.78
N VAL A 178 -9.68 -9.44 0.37
CA VAL A 178 -8.64 -9.81 1.33
C VAL A 178 -7.65 -10.80 0.71
N GLU A 179 -8.15 -11.82 0.00
CA GLU A 179 -7.30 -12.81 -0.67
C GLU A 179 -6.48 -12.18 -1.82
N PHE A 180 -7.06 -11.24 -2.56
CA PHE A 180 -6.34 -10.46 -3.56
C PHE A 180 -5.14 -9.72 -2.93
N LEU A 181 -5.34 -9.05 -1.79
CA LEU A 181 -4.26 -8.34 -1.09
C LEU A 181 -3.24 -9.29 -0.44
N ARG A 182 -3.62 -10.53 -0.13
CA ARG A 182 -2.71 -11.52 0.48
C ARG A 182 -1.46 -11.77 -0.37
N THR A 183 -1.57 -11.68 -1.68
CA THR A 183 -0.43 -11.89 -2.59
C THR A 183 0.74 -10.94 -2.32
N ALA A 184 0.48 -9.73 -1.81
CA ALA A 184 1.51 -8.74 -1.49
C ALA A 184 2.37 -9.12 -0.26
N PHE A 185 1.87 -9.99 0.62
CA PHE A 185 2.55 -10.38 1.85
C PHE A 185 3.57 -11.52 1.64
N GLY A 186 3.50 -12.20 0.50
CA GLY A 186 4.33 -13.38 0.29
C GLY A 186 4.04 -14.47 1.31
N ARG A 187 5.09 -15.20 1.73
CA ARG A 187 4.96 -16.30 2.68
C ARG A 187 5.03 -15.79 4.13
N VAL A 188 3.91 -15.86 4.84
CA VAL A 188 3.83 -15.56 6.27
C VAL A 188 3.92 -16.87 7.06
N PHE A 189 4.86 -16.94 8.00
CA PHE A 189 5.17 -18.18 8.73
C PHE A 189 4.49 -18.30 10.10
N TRP A 190 3.76 -17.29 10.52
CA TRP A 190 3.07 -17.27 11.81
C TRP A 190 1.60 -16.85 11.67
N PRO A 191 0.73 -17.39 12.54
CA PRO A 191 -0.66 -16.98 12.56
C PRO A 191 -0.77 -15.50 12.96
N THR A 192 -1.60 -14.76 12.24
CA THR A 192 -1.96 -13.37 12.56
C THR A 192 -3.32 -13.36 13.23
N GLU A 193 -3.41 -12.68 14.37
CA GLU A 193 -4.67 -12.45 15.08
C GLU A 193 -5.14 -11.02 14.87
N PRO A 194 -6.45 -10.78 14.79
CA PRO A 194 -6.98 -9.44 14.75
C PRO A 194 -6.53 -8.62 15.95
N LEU A 195 -6.38 -7.33 15.77
CA LEU A 195 -6.10 -6.42 16.86
C LEU A 195 -7.32 -6.26 17.75
N ASN A 196 -7.10 -6.11 19.05
CA ASN A 196 -8.14 -5.75 19.99
C ASN A 196 -8.49 -4.25 19.91
N ALA A 197 -9.54 -3.81 20.63
CA ALA A 197 -10.00 -2.43 20.57
C ALA A 197 -8.92 -1.41 20.98
N ALA A 198 -8.16 -1.68 22.04
CA ALA A 198 -7.11 -0.78 22.51
C ALA A 198 -5.94 -0.65 21.52
N GLU A 199 -5.57 -1.76 20.88
CA GLU A 199 -4.55 -1.77 19.82
C GLU A 199 -5.02 -1.01 18.58
N LEU A 200 -6.30 -1.17 18.19
CA LEU A 200 -6.90 -0.41 17.09
C LEU A 200 -6.94 1.08 17.39
N ASP A 201 -7.27 1.47 18.62
CA ASP A 201 -7.27 2.87 19.02
C ASP A 201 -5.85 3.45 19.02
N SER A 202 -4.84 2.66 19.39
CA SER A 202 -3.43 3.05 19.31
C SER A 202 -2.95 3.24 17.86
N LEU A 203 -3.58 2.57 16.89
CA LEU A 203 -3.28 2.78 15.46
C LEU A 203 -4.00 4.00 14.87
N ARG A 204 -5.15 4.39 15.46
CA ARG A 204 -5.92 5.55 14.99
C ARG A 204 -5.37 6.88 15.47
N GLY A 205 -4.63 6.91 16.58
CA GLY A 205 -4.01 8.10 17.20
C GLY A 205 -2.60 8.35 16.73
#